data_69aa6c8cc21a89f3ccdb8c28fc445377
#
_entry.id   69aa6c8cc21a89f3ccdb8c28fc445377
#
_cell.length_a   1.000
_cell.length_b   1.000
_cell.length_c   1.000
_cell.angle_alpha   90.00
_cell.angle_beta   90.00
_cell.angle_gamma   90.00
#
_symmetry.space_group_name_H-M   'P 1'
#
loop_
_entity.id
_entity.type
_entity.pdbx_description
1 polymer ?
#
loop_
_entity_poly.entity_id
_entity_poly.type
_entity_poly.pdbx_seq_one_letter_code
_entity_poly.pdbx_strand_id
1 'polypeptide(L)'
;MRVVYICIILSYLISCEKVELYTLDTIIFPDLSGTLNIYDGTFSPGEEVIIEAYPNEYFEFVSWGGSVSGEDSKISLVMNENKLIYAEFKLKDSDGDGINDDIDRCNETPPGLLVNNFGCSSLQADYDKDGIINEIDICPNTPSLTSVSSNGCPLVYLDENGVTLRATSE
;
A
#
# COMPACT_ATOMS: atom_id res chain seq x y z
N MET A 1 -20.35 -23.38 15.45
CA MET A 1 -21.83 -23.28 15.40
C MET A 1 -22.32 -22.69 16.71
N ARG A 2 -22.91 -21.53 16.66
CA ARG A 2 -23.44 -20.82 17.83
C ARG A 2 -24.96 -20.97 17.82
N VAL A 3 -25.54 -21.41 18.92
CA VAL A 3 -26.99 -21.61 19.04
C VAL A 3 -27.57 -20.46 19.83
N VAL A 4 -28.57 -19.80 19.27
CA VAL A 4 -29.33 -18.71 19.94
C VAL A 4 -30.79 -19.13 19.98
N TYR A 5 -31.45 -18.89 21.09
CA TYR A 5 -32.90 -19.09 21.24
C TYR A 5 -33.62 -17.75 21.11
N ILE A 6 -34.47 -17.62 20.10
CA ILE A 6 -35.33 -16.47 19.93
C ILE A 6 -36.72 -16.85 20.48
N CYS A 7 -37.15 -16.19 21.54
CA CYS A 7 -38.46 -16.44 22.13
C CYS A 7 -39.44 -15.35 21.68
N ILE A 8 -40.50 -15.77 20.98
CA ILE A 8 -41.59 -14.89 20.54
C ILE A 8 -42.73 -15.04 21.54
N ILE A 9 -43.15 -13.95 22.18
CA ILE A 9 -44.31 -13.88 23.10
C ILE A 9 -45.52 -13.44 22.26
N LEU A 10 -46.31 -14.38 21.81
CA LEU A 10 -47.67 -14.13 21.32
C LEU A 10 -48.61 -14.42 22.48
N SER A 11 -49.42 -13.48 22.85
CA SER A 11 -50.26 -13.25 24.04
C SER A 11 -50.72 -14.46 24.93
N TYR A 12 -50.45 -15.70 24.58
CA TYR A 12 -50.71 -16.92 25.40
C TYR A 12 -49.75 -18.09 25.14
N LEU A 13 -48.80 -17.97 24.22
CA LEU A 13 -47.85 -19.05 23.94
C LEU A 13 -46.42 -18.47 23.82
N ILE A 14 -45.50 -18.98 24.60
CA ILE A 14 -44.07 -18.72 24.45
C ILE A 14 -43.52 -19.82 23.54
N SER A 15 -43.19 -19.49 22.32
CA SER A 15 -42.44 -20.38 21.43
C SER A 15 -41.01 -19.87 21.38
N CYS A 16 -40.05 -20.71 21.79
CA CYS A 16 -38.62 -20.46 21.62
C CYS A 16 -38.12 -21.28 20.43
N GLU A 17 -37.71 -20.61 19.39
CA GLU A 17 -37.14 -21.25 18.20
C GLU A 17 -35.63 -21.29 18.32
N LYS A 18 -35.04 -22.46 18.04
CA LYS A 18 -33.61 -22.66 18.01
C LYS A 18 -33.10 -22.13 16.67
N VAL A 19 -32.34 -21.06 16.70
CA VAL A 19 -31.67 -20.54 15.51
C VAL A 19 -30.18 -20.95 15.55
N GLU A 20 -29.74 -21.64 14.54
CA GLU A 20 -28.33 -21.94 14.32
C GLU A 20 -27.69 -20.77 13.57
N LEU A 21 -26.53 -20.31 14.03
CA LEU A 21 -25.77 -19.24 13.39
C LEU A 21 -24.43 -19.81 12.91
N TYR A 22 -23.97 -19.32 11.79
CA TYR A 22 -22.65 -19.62 11.25
C TYR A 22 -21.67 -18.50 11.57
N THR A 23 -20.40 -18.86 11.79
CA THR A 23 -19.32 -17.89 12.00
C THR A 23 -18.59 -17.62 10.69
N LEU A 24 -18.21 -16.36 10.52
CA LEU A 24 -17.24 -15.91 9.53
C LEU A 24 -16.01 -15.44 10.31
N ASP A 25 -14.88 -16.04 10.04
CA ASP A 25 -13.57 -15.63 10.57
C ASP A 25 -12.73 -15.13 9.40
N THR A 26 -12.02 -14.01 9.59
CA THR A 26 -11.23 -13.37 8.54
C THR A 26 -9.78 -13.18 8.97
N ILE A 27 -8.85 -13.38 8.05
CA ILE A 27 -7.42 -13.17 8.25
C ILE A 27 -6.89 -12.28 7.13
N ILE A 28 -6.11 -11.28 7.48
CA ILE A 28 -5.39 -10.42 6.55
C ILE A 28 -3.92 -10.84 6.54
N PHE A 29 -3.36 -11.02 5.36
CA PHE A 29 -1.96 -11.40 5.20
C PHE A 29 -1.27 -10.58 4.09
N PRO A 30 -0.10 -9.99 4.37
CA PRO A 30 0.56 -9.82 5.68
C PRO A 30 -0.25 -8.97 6.67
N ASP A 31 0.04 -9.07 7.96
CA ASP A 31 -0.60 -8.20 8.95
C ASP A 31 -0.41 -6.72 8.58
N LEU A 32 -1.44 -5.90 8.81
CA LEU A 32 -1.44 -4.47 8.54
C LEU A 32 -1.32 -4.08 7.05
N SER A 33 -1.43 -5.01 6.13
CA SER A 33 -1.36 -4.72 4.69
C SER A 33 -2.64 -4.11 4.09
N GLY A 34 -3.76 -4.20 4.82
CA GLY A 34 -5.04 -3.69 4.38
C GLY A 34 -6.11 -3.79 5.45
N THR A 35 -7.35 -3.53 5.07
CA THR A 35 -8.55 -3.65 5.91
C THR A 35 -9.68 -4.32 5.14
N LEU A 36 -10.69 -4.81 5.86
CA LEU A 36 -11.93 -5.34 5.30
C LEU A 36 -13.12 -4.49 5.78
N ASN A 37 -14.19 -4.44 4.97
CA ASN A 37 -15.45 -3.80 5.40
C ASN A 37 -16.15 -4.59 6.50
N ILE A 38 -15.93 -5.90 6.59
CA ILE A 38 -16.46 -6.81 7.59
C ILE A 38 -15.31 -7.65 8.12
N TYR A 39 -15.24 -7.75 9.43
CA TYR A 39 -14.37 -8.68 10.15
C TYR A 39 -15.19 -9.88 10.66
N ASP A 40 -14.68 -10.58 11.65
CA ASP A 40 -15.33 -11.74 12.24
C ASP A 40 -16.78 -11.44 12.69
N GLY A 41 -17.65 -12.39 12.44
CA GLY A 41 -19.07 -12.20 12.76
C GLY A 41 -19.86 -13.51 12.82
N THR A 42 -21.13 -13.37 13.19
CA THR A 42 -22.11 -14.46 13.15
C THR A 42 -23.30 -14.07 12.29
N PHE A 43 -23.73 -14.99 11.44
CA PHE A 43 -24.73 -14.77 10.40
C PHE A 43 -25.77 -15.86 10.40
N SER A 44 -26.96 -15.54 9.90
CA SER A 44 -28.05 -16.50 9.76
C SER A 44 -27.78 -17.46 8.59
N PRO A 45 -28.32 -18.69 8.65
CA PRO A 45 -28.25 -19.60 7.50
C PRO A 45 -28.87 -18.98 6.25
N GLY A 46 -28.11 -19.01 5.14
CA GLY A 46 -28.56 -18.45 3.85
C GLY A 46 -28.35 -16.94 3.71
N GLU A 47 -27.83 -16.27 4.72
CA GLU A 47 -27.51 -14.85 4.64
C GLU A 47 -26.40 -14.59 3.63
N GLU A 48 -26.61 -13.60 2.77
CA GLU A 48 -25.61 -13.16 1.80
C GLU A 48 -24.73 -12.06 2.42
N VAL A 49 -23.42 -12.28 2.39
CA VAL A 49 -22.43 -11.37 2.95
C VAL A 49 -21.54 -10.85 1.84
N ILE A 50 -21.41 -9.54 1.73
CA ILE A 50 -20.50 -8.89 0.79
C ILE A 50 -19.26 -8.46 1.57
N ILE A 51 -18.10 -8.97 1.13
CA ILE A 51 -16.81 -8.63 1.68
C ILE A 51 -16.01 -7.85 0.65
N GLU A 52 -15.34 -6.79 1.10
CA GLU A 52 -14.52 -5.95 0.26
C GLU A 52 -13.19 -5.67 0.97
N ALA A 53 -12.10 -5.88 0.25
CA ALA A 53 -10.73 -5.66 0.72
C ALA A 53 -10.23 -4.28 0.28
N TYR A 54 -9.63 -3.56 1.23
CA TYR A 54 -9.05 -2.23 1.03
C TYR A 54 -7.56 -2.29 1.35
N PRO A 55 -6.67 -2.27 0.33
CA PRO A 55 -5.24 -2.22 0.55
C PRO A 55 -4.81 -0.93 1.26
N ASN A 56 -3.78 -1.00 2.10
CA ASN A 56 -3.09 0.16 2.60
C ASN A 56 -2.19 0.78 1.50
N GLU A 57 -1.64 1.96 1.76
CA GLU A 57 -0.97 2.83 0.78
C GLU A 57 0.04 2.11 -0.13
N TYR A 58 0.93 1.29 0.46
CA TYR A 58 2.00 0.58 -0.28
C TYR A 58 1.65 -0.84 -0.67
N PHE A 59 0.39 -1.25 -0.49
CA PHE A 59 -0.04 -2.61 -0.77
C PHE A 59 -1.05 -2.66 -1.90
N GLU A 60 -1.14 -3.80 -2.55
CA GLU A 60 -2.22 -4.16 -3.47
C GLU A 60 -2.85 -5.48 -3.04
N PHE A 61 -4.15 -5.62 -3.31
CA PHE A 61 -4.87 -6.87 -3.07
C PHE A 61 -4.45 -7.90 -4.12
N VAL A 62 -4.18 -9.12 -3.67
CA VAL A 62 -3.80 -10.23 -4.54
C VAL A 62 -4.97 -11.17 -4.75
N SER A 63 -5.49 -11.75 -3.67
CA SER A 63 -6.51 -12.79 -3.79
C SER A 63 -7.24 -13.06 -2.48
N TRP A 64 -8.38 -13.73 -2.63
CA TRP A 64 -9.07 -14.39 -1.54
C TRP A 64 -8.67 -15.86 -1.47
N GLY A 65 -8.60 -16.40 -0.23
CA GLY A 65 -8.34 -17.81 0.04
C GLY A 65 -9.20 -18.35 1.18
N GLY A 66 -9.01 -19.62 1.50
CA GLY A 66 -9.78 -20.34 2.52
C GLY A 66 -11.10 -20.88 1.99
N SER A 67 -12.24 -20.48 2.56
CA SER A 67 -13.57 -20.93 2.13
C SER A 67 -14.04 -20.31 0.80
N VAL A 68 -13.30 -19.39 0.25
CA VAL A 68 -13.54 -18.72 -1.03
C VAL A 68 -12.24 -18.60 -1.81
N SER A 69 -12.32 -18.24 -3.09
CA SER A 69 -11.17 -17.92 -3.92
C SER A 69 -11.56 -16.87 -4.95
N GLY A 70 -10.61 -16.06 -5.40
CA GLY A 70 -10.82 -15.03 -6.42
C GLY A 70 -9.83 -13.89 -6.27
N GLU A 71 -9.70 -13.11 -7.34
CA GLU A 71 -8.78 -11.96 -7.44
C GLU A 71 -9.51 -10.60 -7.42
N ASP A 72 -10.86 -10.62 -7.49
CA ASP A 72 -11.64 -9.40 -7.31
C ASP A 72 -11.62 -8.98 -5.83
N SER A 73 -11.28 -7.75 -5.55
CA SER A 73 -11.22 -7.22 -4.17
C SER A 73 -12.59 -7.23 -3.46
N LYS A 74 -13.68 -7.44 -4.20
CA LYS A 74 -15.05 -7.54 -3.68
C LYS A 74 -15.68 -8.86 -4.05
N ILE A 75 -16.16 -9.60 -3.05
CA ILE A 75 -16.83 -10.88 -3.22
C ILE A 75 -18.17 -10.92 -2.48
N SER A 76 -19.09 -11.74 -2.97
CA SER A 76 -20.31 -12.13 -2.26
C SER A 76 -20.26 -13.62 -1.91
N LEU A 77 -20.70 -13.97 -0.72
CA LEU A 77 -20.77 -15.34 -0.25
C LEU A 77 -22.07 -15.59 0.53
N VAL A 78 -22.53 -16.84 0.49
CA VAL A 78 -23.72 -17.27 1.25
C VAL A 78 -23.27 -18.05 2.47
N MET A 79 -23.78 -17.70 3.64
CA MET A 79 -23.48 -18.36 4.92
C MET A 79 -24.31 -19.63 5.09
N ASN A 80 -23.78 -20.74 4.60
CA ASN A 80 -24.35 -22.09 4.71
C ASN A 80 -23.57 -23.02 5.65
N GLU A 81 -22.45 -22.55 6.15
CA GLU A 81 -21.54 -23.20 7.08
C GLU A 81 -20.61 -22.14 7.71
N ASN A 82 -19.81 -22.54 8.72
CA ASN A 82 -18.73 -21.68 9.22
C ASN A 82 -17.66 -21.48 8.14
N LYS A 83 -17.22 -20.25 7.97
CA LYS A 83 -16.25 -19.89 6.92
C LYS A 83 -15.02 -19.22 7.52
N LEU A 84 -13.87 -19.57 6.98
CA LEU A 84 -12.60 -18.91 7.23
C LEU A 84 -12.08 -18.37 5.90
N ILE A 85 -11.80 -17.08 5.86
CA ILE A 85 -11.39 -16.35 4.65
C ILE A 85 -10.05 -15.67 4.89
N TYR A 86 -9.18 -15.74 3.90
CA TYR A 86 -7.91 -15.01 3.87
C TYR A 86 -7.99 -13.93 2.81
N ALA A 87 -7.60 -12.69 3.17
CA ALA A 87 -7.33 -11.62 2.22
C ALA A 87 -5.81 -11.49 2.09
N GLU A 88 -5.27 -11.79 0.92
CA GLU A 88 -3.85 -11.69 0.63
C GLU A 88 -3.54 -10.40 -0.08
N PHE A 89 -2.52 -9.71 0.43
CA PHE A 89 -1.98 -8.48 -0.13
C PHE A 89 -0.48 -8.64 -0.37
N LYS A 90 0.08 -7.85 -1.26
CA LYS A 90 1.54 -7.74 -1.45
C LYS A 90 1.96 -6.28 -1.55
N LEU A 91 3.23 -6.00 -1.30
CA LEU A 91 3.80 -4.69 -1.57
C LEU A 91 3.73 -4.37 -3.06
N LYS A 92 3.46 -3.11 -3.37
CA LYS A 92 3.50 -2.58 -4.73
C LYS A 92 4.95 -2.36 -5.17
N ASP A 93 5.17 -2.55 -6.45
CA ASP A 93 6.34 -2.13 -7.20
C ASP A 93 5.77 -1.52 -8.50
N SER A 94 5.56 -0.20 -8.49
CA SER A 94 4.73 0.48 -9.47
C SER A 94 5.41 0.63 -10.83
N ASP A 95 6.73 0.70 -10.88
CA ASP A 95 7.51 0.81 -12.11
C ASP A 95 8.19 -0.50 -12.53
N GLY A 96 8.17 -1.52 -11.66
CA GLY A 96 8.65 -2.87 -11.95
C GLY A 96 10.18 -2.99 -11.98
N ASP A 97 10.88 -2.14 -11.23
CA ASP A 97 12.35 -2.13 -11.17
C ASP A 97 12.92 -3.11 -10.13
N GLY A 98 12.03 -3.73 -9.31
CA GLY A 98 12.35 -4.71 -8.27
C GLY A 98 12.50 -4.12 -6.87
N ILE A 99 12.25 -2.82 -6.70
CA ILE A 99 12.21 -2.13 -5.41
C ILE A 99 10.77 -1.70 -5.14
N ASN A 100 10.24 -2.06 -3.97
CA ASN A 100 8.87 -1.75 -3.65
C ASN A 100 8.67 -0.25 -3.34
N ASP A 101 7.48 0.27 -3.64
CA ASP A 101 7.10 1.68 -3.50
C ASP A 101 7.37 2.27 -2.10
N ASP A 102 7.36 1.45 -1.03
CA ASP A 102 7.57 1.88 0.35
C ASP A 102 9.01 2.34 0.64
N ILE A 103 9.98 1.85 -0.14
CA ILE A 103 11.40 2.20 -0.03
C ILE A 103 11.96 2.82 -1.30
N ASP A 104 11.20 2.76 -2.41
CA ASP A 104 11.59 3.34 -3.69
C ASP A 104 11.59 4.87 -3.62
N ARG A 105 12.66 5.47 -4.10
CA ARG A 105 12.85 6.92 -4.20
C ARG A 105 12.75 7.44 -5.62
N CYS A 106 12.71 6.53 -6.59
CA CYS A 106 12.70 6.84 -8.02
C CYS A 106 11.55 6.10 -8.73
N ASN A 107 10.33 6.35 -8.32
CA ASN A 107 9.07 5.66 -8.69
C ASN A 107 8.75 5.62 -10.20
N GLU A 108 9.62 6.08 -11.06
CA GLU A 108 9.46 6.09 -12.52
C GLU A 108 10.74 5.63 -13.19
N THR A 109 11.39 4.59 -12.67
CA THR A 109 12.58 4.02 -13.30
C THR A 109 12.19 3.29 -14.58
N PRO A 110 12.82 3.63 -15.73
CA PRO A 110 12.53 2.95 -16.97
C PRO A 110 12.85 1.44 -16.92
N PRO A 111 11.98 0.58 -17.46
CA PRO A 111 12.16 -0.86 -17.41
C PRO A 111 13.51 -1.35 -17.95
N GLY A 112 14.13 -2.28 -17.22
CA GLY A 112 15.37 -2.95 -17.64
C GLY A 112 16.65 -2.20 -17.28
N LEU A 113 16.58 -1.08 -16.57
CA LEU A 113 17.75 -0.43 -15.99
C LEU A 113 18.18 -1.14 -14.69
N LEU A 114 19.47 -1.11 -14.40
CA LEU A 114 20.00 -1.53 -13.11
C LEU A 114 19.78 -0.42 -12.09
N VAL A 115 19.19 -0.76 -10.95
CA VAL A 115 18.90 0.16 -9.87
C VAL A 115 19.73 -0.12 -8.62
N ASN A 116 19.87 0.89 -7.79
CA ASN A 116 20.43 0.75 -6.44
C ASN A 116 19.33 0.29 -5.44
N ASN A 117 19.70 0.15 -4.16
CA ASN A 117 18.76 -0.28 -3.10
C ASN A 117 17.58 0.67 -2.82
N PHE A 118 17.46 1.76 -3.55
CA PHE A 118 16.41 2.76 -3.45
C PHE A 118 15.67 2.97 -4.78
N GLY A 119 15.73 2.02 -5.70
CA GLY A 119 15.03 2.08 -6.97
C GLY A 119 15.62 3.05 -8.00
N CYS A 120 16.71 3.75 -7.69
CA CYS A 120 17.28 4.73 -8.61
C CYS A 120 18.31 4.10 -9.53
N SER A 121 18.11 4.25 -10.83
CA SER A 121 19.14 3.96 -11.85
C SER A 121 20.25 5.02 -11.81
N SER A 122 21.39 4.69 -12.43
CA SER A 122 22.50 5.65 -12.55
C SER A 122 22.10 6.94 -13.29
N LEU A 123 21.07 6.87 -14.14
CA LEU A 123 20.54 8.00 -14.90
C LEU A 123 19.63 8.93 -14.08
N GLN A 124 19.16 8.48 -12.91
CA GLN A 124 18.23 9.20 -12.03
C GLN A 124 18.89 9.61 -10.71
N ALA A 125 19.99 8.99 -10.34
CA ALA A 125 20.65 9.23 -9.08
C ALA A 125 21.25 10.64 -9.01
N ASP A 126 20.93 11.36 -7.94
CA ASP A 126 21.47 12.66 -7.54
C ASP A 126 21.89 12.53 -6.06
N TYR A 127 23.19 12.25 -5.81
CA TYR A 127 23.66 11.88 -4.48
C TYR A 127 23.81 13.06 -3.52
N ASP A 128 24.16 14.23 -4.04
CA ASP A 128 24.33 15.43 -3.21
C ASP A 128 23.08 16.31 -3.16
N LYS A 129 22.05 15.96 -3.98
CA LYS A 129 20.73 16.61 -4.02
C LYS A 129 20.78 18.08 -4.40
N ASP A 130 21.62 18.39 -5.36
CA ASP A 130 21.73 19.72 -5.92
C ASP A 130 20.77 19.96 -7.12
N GLY A 131 20.05 18.91 -7.57
CA GLY A 131 19.10 18.92 -8.67
C GLY A 131 19.70 18.51 -10.01
N ILE A 132 20.97 18.11 -10.04
CA ILE A 132 21.67 17.61 -11.23
C ILE A 132 22.01 16.14 -10.99
N ILE A 133 21.62 15.28 -11.93
CA ILE A 133 21.89 13.85 -11.82
C ILE A 133 23.40 13.56 -11.92
N ASN A 134 23.87 12.53 -11.20
CA ASN A 134 25.31 12.18 -11.10
C ASN A 134 26.00 12.00 -12.47
N GLU A 135 25.27 11.58 -13.51
CA GLU A 135 25.83 11.34 -14.83
C GLU A 135 26.36 12.61 -15.51
N ILE A 136 25.69 13.74 -15.27
CA ILE A 136 26.08 15.06 -15.85
C ILE A 136 26.64 16.03 -14.81
N ASP A 137 26.62 15.62 -13.53
CA ASP A 137 27.18 16.41 -12.45
C ASP A 137 28.72 16.33 -12.41
N ILE A 138 29.36 17.49 -12.57
CA ILE A 138 30.81 17.63 -12.51
C ILE A 138 31.28 17.94 -11.07
N CYS A 139 30.37 18.41 -10.21
CA CYS A 139 30.64 18.80 -8.83
C CYS A 139 29.86 17.94 -7.81
N PRO A 140 30.15 16.64 -7.66
CA PRO A 140 29.30 15.63 -7.00
C PRO A 140 29.24 15.74 -5.46
N ASN A 141 29.54 16.88 -4.90
CA ASN A 141 29.42 17.16 -3.47
C ASN A 141 28.97 18.61 -3.22
N THR A 142 28.15 19.13 -4.10
CA THR A 142 27.55 20.45 -3.90
C THR A 142 26.56 20.40 -2.74
N PRO A 143 26.63 21.30 -1.74
CA PRO A 143 25.66 21.31 -0.67
C PRO A 143 24.23 21.52 -1.17
N SER A 144 23.29 20.70 -0.68
CA SER A 144 21.86 20.83 -1.00
C SER A 144 21.37 22.28 -0.76
N LEU A 145 20.47 22.76 -1.61
CA LEU A 145 19.96 24.15 -1.61
C LEU A 145 20.97 25.20 -2.09
N THR A 146 22.09 24.79 -2.67
CA THR A 146 23.00 25.70 -3.37
C THR A 146 22.49 25.91 -4.81
N SER A 147 22.44 27.15 -5.30
CA SER A 147 22.17 27.40 -6.71
C SER A 147 23.33 26.89 -7.57
N VAL A 148 23.03 26.00 -8.50
CA VAL A 148 24.05 25.36 -9.34
C VAL A 148 23.84 25.67 -10.82
N SER A 149 24.90 25.54 -11.59
CA SER A 149 24.88 25.57 -13.05
C SER A 149 24.30 24.26 -13.60
N SER A 150 24.07 24.19 -14.92
CA SER A 150 23.54 23.00 -15.57
C SER A 150 24.44 21.76 -15.48
N ASN A 151 25.61 21.87 -14.90
CA ASN A 151 26.58 20.78 -14.67
C ASN A 151 26.87 20.55 -13.18
N GLY A 152 25.99 20.97 -12.26
CA GLY A 152 26.07 20.69 -10.83
C GLY A 152 27.05 21.56 -10.03
N CYS A 153 27.80 22.46 -10.70
CA CYS A 153 28.75 23.27 -9.96
C CYS A 153 28.09 24.53 -9.38
N PRO A 154 28.43 24.91 -8.13
CA PRO A 154 27.89 26.09 -7.48
C PRO A 154 28.04 27.38 -8.30
N LEU A 155 26.97 28.14 -8.47
CA LEU A 155 27.01 29.46 -9.05
C LEU A 155 27.60 30.44 -8.03
N VAL A 156 28.88 30.66 -8.14
CA VAL A 156 29.64 31.58 -7.27
C VAL A 156 30.07 32.79 -8.09
N TYR A 157 29.59 33.96 -7.70
CA TYR A 157 30.06 35.21 -8.25
C TYR A 157 31.00 35.86 -7.23
N LEU A 158 32.14 36.34 -7.72
CA LEU A 158 33.02 37.20 -6.92
C LEU A 158 32.64 38.66 -7.21
N ASP A 159 32.44 39.44 -6.18
CA ASP A 159 32.32 40.89 -6.34
C ASP A 159 33.69 41.53 -6.68
N GLU A 160 33.70 42.80 -6.91
CA GLU A 160 34.92 43.57 -7.21
C GLU A 160 35.98 43.56 -6.10
N ASN A 161 35.62 43.09 -4.89
CA ASN A 161 36.48 42.94 -3.73
C ASN A 161 36.92 41.46 -3.50
N GLY A 162 36.52 40.55 -4.39
CA GLY A 162 36.79 39.10 -4.27
C GLY A 162 35.93 38.38 -3.21
N VAL A 163 34.83 38.97 -2.77
CA VAL A 163 33.86 38.40 -1.86
C VAL A 163 32.90 37.48 -2.63
N THR A 164 32.70 36.30 -2.17
CA THR A 164 31.79 35.31 -2.78
C THR A 164 30.34 35.74 -2.61
N LEU A 165 29.65 36.04 -3.69
CA LEU A 165 28.21 36.29 -3.71
C LEU A 165 27.52 35.00 -4.21
N ARG A 166 26.46 34.57 -3.50
CA ARG A 166 25.58 33.50 -4.00
C ARG A 166 24.59 34.08 -5.01
N ALA A 167 24.37 33.40 -6.12
CA ALA A 167 23.26 33.76 -6.98
C ALA A 167 21.94 33.60 -6.21
N THR A 168 21.18 34.68 -6.08
CA THR A 168 19.80 34.57 -5.66
C THR A 168 18.97 34.25 -6.89
N SER A 169 18.24 33.16 -6.89
CA SER A 169 17.21 32.87 -7.88
C SER A 169 16.15 33.97 -7.86
N GLU A 170 16.00 34.70 -8.94
CA GLU A 170 14.79 35.47 -9.21
C GLU A 170 13.65 34.56 -9.66
#